data_9660fcb6c14ae7f780c32a17602b4d0a
#
_entry.id   9660fcb6c14ae7f780c32a17602b4d0a
#
_cell.length_a   1.000
_cell.length_b   1.000
_cell.length_c   1.000
_cell.angle_alpha   90.00
_cell.angle_beta   90.00
_cell.angle_gamma   90.00
#
_symmetry.space_group_name_H-M   'P 1'
#
loop_
_entity.id
_entity.type
_entity.pdbx_description
1 polymer ?
#
loop_
_entity_poly.entity_id
_entity_poly.type
_entity_poly.pdbx_seq_one_letter_code
_entity_poly.pdbx_strand_id
1 'polypeptide(L)'
;MRLIIEPNYEKLSKWAANYVIERINAAKNQDKPFVLGLPTGSSPEGMYAELVKAYKEGRVSFKNVVTFNMDEYVGLPENHPQSYHSFMAENLFNHIDCPKENIHILNGNAKDLEAECQHYEDMIREAGGIDLFLGGIGPDGHIAFNEPGSSLRSRTRIKTLTSDTRIANSRFFDNDPNKVPVHALTVGVGTVMDAKEVLILVKGHNKAEALRAAVEGAITQKWTISALQMHEHGIIVCDESATDKLTVETYKYFKDIEKENL
;
A
#
# COMPACT_ATOMS: atom_id res chain seq x y z
N MET A 1 16.35 -5.66 3.10
CA MET A 1 14.94 -5.65 3.56
C MET A 1 14.92 -5.71 5.08
N ARG A 2 14.02 -4.95 5.72
CA ARG A 2 13.78 -4.98 7.17
C ARG A 2 12.44 -5.67 7.45
N LEU A 3 12.33 -6.37 8.58
CA LEU A 3 11.08 -6.96 9.06
C LEU A 3 10.84 -6.55 10.50
N ILE A 4 9.86 -5.69 10.72
CA ILE A 4 9.43 -5.21 12.03
C ILE A 4 8.27 -6.08 12.49
N ILE A 5 8.41 -6.72 13.66
CA ILE A 5 7.41 -7.64 14.20
C ILE A 5 6.81 -7.00 15.46
N GLU A 6 5.60 -6.52 15.37
CA GLU A 6 4.86 -5.87 16.45
C GLU A 6 3.91 -6.85 17.14
N PRO A 7 3.63 -6.70 18.44
CA PRO A 7 2.79 -7.66 19.17
C PRO A 7 1.37 -7.81 18.61
N ASN A 8 0.83 -6.76 18.02
CA ASN A 8 -0.55 -6.74 17.53
C ASN A 8 -0.75 -5.63 16.48
N TYR A 9 -1.95 -5.61 15.88
CA TYR A 9 -2.32 -4.65 14.85
C TYR A 9 -2.29 -3.18 15.32
N GLU A 10 -2.63 -2.89 16.58
CA GLU A 10 -2.56 -1.52 17.12
C GLU A 10 -1.12 -1.00 17.11
N LYS A 11 -0.18 -1.80 17.61
CA LYS A 11 1.25 -1.44 17.63
C LYS A 11 1.84 -1.33 16.22
N LEU A 12 1.51 -2.28 15.33
CA LEU A 12 1.87 -2.23 13.92
C LEU A 12 1.41 -0.91 13.29
N SER A 13 0.13 -0.55 13.48
CA SER A 13 -0.47 0.67 12.92
C SER A 13 0.23 1.92 13.43
N LYS A 14 0.53 1.98 14.71
CA LYS A 14 1.24 3.08 15.35
C LYS A 14 2.68 3.19 14.86
N TRP A 15 3.40 2.06 14.75
CA TRP A 15 4.75 2.03 14.22
C TRP A 15 4.79 2.58 12.79
N ALA A 16 3.90 2.06 11.91
CA ALA A 16 3.80 2.51 10.52
C ALA A 16 3.46 4.01 10.42
N ALA A 17 2.51 4.49 11.22
CA ALA A 17 2.17 5.92 11.24
C ALA A 17 3.34 6.79 11.69
N ASN A 18 4.05 6.40 12.74
CA ASN A 18 5.24 7.13 13.21
C ASN A 18 6.33 7.19 12.13
N TYR A 19 6.56 6.08 11.44
CA TYR A 19 7.50 6.04 10.32
C TYR A 19 7.15 7.05 9.22
N VAL A 20 5.87 7.10 8.80
CA VAL A 20 5.37 8.08 7.83
C VAL A 20 5.56 9.51 8.33
N ILE A 21 5.18 9.79 9.60
CA ILE A 21 5.32 11.11 10.23
C ILE A 21 6.77 11.58 10.23
N GLU A 22 7.70 10.70 10.60
CA GLU A 22 9.14 11.02 10.59
C GLU A 22 9.64 11.37 9.20
N ARG A 23 9.23 10.62 8.16
CA ARG A 23 9.62 10.89 6.77
C ARG A 23 9.06 12.21 6.25
N ILE A 24 7.78 12.50 6.49
CA ILE A 24 7.16 13.77 6.13
C ILE A 24 7.85 14.93 6.85
N ASN A 25 8.09 14.82 8.15
CA ASN A 25 8.74 15.87 8.93
C ASN A 25 10.22 16.09 8.52
N ALA A 26 10.95 15.03 8.18
CA ALA A 26 12.32 15.14 7.67
C ALA A 26 12.38 15.87 6.30
N ALA A 27 11.33 15.73 5.48
CA ALA A 27 11.22 16.40 4.20
C ALA A 27 10.67 17.84 4.29
N LYS A 28 10.20 18.30 5.45
CA LYS A 28 9.51 19.58 5.63
C LYS A 28 10.27 20.81 5.11
N ASN A 29 11.59 20.79 5.16
CA ASN A 29 12.46 21.90 4.76
C ASN A 29 13.11 21.67 3.38
N GLN A 30 12.64 20.69 2.62
CA GLN A 30 13.10 20.47 1.25
C GLN A 30 12.34 21.38 0.28
N ASP A 31 13.00 21.76 -0.81
CA ASP A 31 12.39 22.63 -1.86
C ASP A 31 11.32 21.91 -2.70
N LYS A 32 11.11 20.62 -2.47
CA LYS A 32 10.14 19.79 -3.18
C LYS A 32 9.15 19.14 -2.22
N PRO A 33 7.91 18.85 -2.67
CA PRO A 33 6.96 18.10 -1.85
C PRO A 33 7.46 16.69 -1.56
N PHE A 34 6.98 16.10 -0.45
CA PHE A 34 7.15 14.69 -0.15
C PHE A 34 6.09 13.88 -0.90
N VAL A 35 6.51 12.91 -1.70
CA VAL A 35 5.62 12.11 -2.55
C VAL A 35 5.33 10.76 -1.88
N LEU A 36 4.05 10.53 -1.55
CA LEU A 36 3.58 9.40 -0.76
C LEU A 36 2.65 8.49 -1.56
N GLY A 37 3.03 7.23 -1.74
CA GLY A 37 2.17 6.18 -2.28
C GLY A 37 1.26 5.59 -1.20
N LEU A 38 -0.04 5.41 -1.49
CA LEU A 38 -1.05 5.03 -0.51
C LEU A 38 -1.87 3.81 -0.93
N PRO A 39 -2.05 2.80 -0.07
CA PRO A 39 -2.94 1.66 -0.28
C PRO A 39 -4.35 1.94 0.25
N THR A 40 -5.30 1.12 -0.17
CA THR A 40 -6.62 0.99 0.46
C THR A 40 -6.77 -0.36 1.17
N GLY A 41 -7.98 -0.65 1.65
CA GLY A 41 -8.30 -1.89 2.34
C GLY A 41 -8.03 -1.86 3.84
N SER A 42 -8.30 -2.97 4.52
CA SER A 42 -8.34 -3.00 5.99
C SER A 42 -6.97 -2.95 6.68
N SER A 43 -5.86 -3.20 5.97
CA SER A 43 -4.53 -3.17 6.60
C SER A 43 -4.09 -1.77 7.01
N PRO A 44 -4.26 -0.70 6.20
CA PRO A 44 -3.81 0.64 6.54
C PRO A 44 -4.78 1.45 7.41
N GLU A 45 -6.02 1.00 7.65
CA GLU A 45 -7.04 1.77 8.40
C GLU A 45 -6.53 2.29 9.75
N GLY A 46 -5.90 1.41 10.54
CA GLY A 46 -5.35 1.79 11.85
C GLY A 46 -4.21 2.80 11.73
N MET A 47 -3.36 2.67 10.72
CA MET A 47 -2.31 3.63 10.42
C MET A 47 -2.90 5.00 10.01
N TYR A 48 -3.94 5.02 9.16
CA TYR A 48 -4.63 6.28 8.81
C TYR A 48 -5.25 6.95 10.03
N ALA A 49 -5.89 6.20 10.92
CA ALA A 49 -6.42 6.74 12.16
C ALA A 49 -5.33 7.41 13.03
N GLU A 50 -4.16 6.79 13.14
CA GLU A 50 -3.02 7.36 13.88
C GLU A 50 -2.41 8.59 13.16
N LEU A 51 -2.38 8.63 11.82
CA LEU A 51 -1.95 9.81 11.05
C LEU A 51 -2.91 10.98 11.25
N VAL A 52 -4.23 10.75 11.19
CA VAL A 52 -5.26 11.77 11.47
C VAL A 52 -5.14 12.30 12.90
N LYS A 53 -4.92 11.41 13.87
CA LYS A 53 -4.67 11.80 15.26
C LYS A 53 -3.43 12.67 15.38
N ALA A 54 -2.32 12.26 14.77
CA ALA A 54 -1.07 13.02 14.78
C ALA A 54 -1.22 14.41 14.14
N TYR A 55 -1.99 14.52 13.05
CA TYR A 55 -2.32 15.80 12.44
C TYR A 55 -3.12 16.70 13.40
N LYS A 56 -4.17 16.18 14.02
CA LYS A 56 -4.98 16.91 15.00
C LYS A 56 -4.18 17.38 16.23
N GLU A 57 -3.16 16.62 16.61
CA GLU A 57 -2.21 16.96 17.68
C GLU A 57 -1.09 17.92 17.20
N GLY A 58 -1.05 18.32 15.93
CA GLY A 58 -0.04 19.20 15.37
C GLY A 58 1.34 18.58 15.19
N ARG A 59 1.47 17.23 15.24
CA ARG A 59 2.73 16.51 15.07
C ARG A 59 3.17 16.34 13.63
N VAL A 60 2.25 16.49 12.68
CA VAL A 60 2.50 16.40 11.24
C VAL A 60 1.55 17.32 10.47
N SER A 61 1.98 17.82 9.31
CA SER A 61 1.16 18.55 8.34
C SER A 61 1.36 17.93 6.95
N PHE A 62 0.29 17.80 6.19
CA PHE A 62 0.31 17.25 4.84
C PHE A 62 0.28 18.32 3.74
N LYS A 63 0.44 19.61 4.10
CA LYS A 63 0.41 20.73 3.14
C LYS A 63 1.44 20.61 2.03
N ASN A 64 2.60 20.02 2.32
CA ASN A 64 3.68 19.79 1.35
C ASN A 64 3.82 18.32 0.98
N VAL A 65 2.70 17.59 0.93
CA VAL A 65 2.65 16.18 0.53
C VAL A 65 1.86 16.06 -0.76
N VAL A 66 2.36 15.26 -1.69
CA VAL A 66 1.66 14.80 -2.89
C VAL A 66 1.39 13.32 -2.73
N THR A 67 0.20 12.85 -3.03
CA THR A 67 -0.19 11.45 -2.82
C THR A 67 -0.58 10.75 -4.12
N PHE A 68 -0.24 9.47 -4.22
CA PHE A 68 -0.63 8.59 -5.32
C PHE A 68 -1.20 7.29 -4.76
N ASN A 69 -2.47 6.99 -5.04
CA ASN A 69 -3.07 5.73 -4.64
C ASN A 69 -2.65 4.57 -5.56
N MET A 70 -2.63 3.34 -5.02
CA MET A 70 -2.16 2.16 -5.74
C MET A 70 -3.09 1.73 -6.87
N ASP A 71 -4.39 1.92 -6.71
CA ASP A 71 -5.40 1.32 -7.56
C ASP A 71 -6.76 2.00 -7.43
N GLU A 72 -7.67 1.68 -8.36
CA GLU A 72 -9.09 2.00 -8.32
C GLU A 72 -9.87 1.02 -9.19
N TYR A 73 -11.11 0.72 -8.82
CA TYR A 73 -12.01 -0.08 -9.61
C TYR A 73 -12.46 0.62 -10.90
N VAL A 74 -12.56 -0.14 -11.99
CA VAL A 74 -13.13 0.36 -13.25
C VAL A 74 -14.64 0.31 -13.20
N GLY A 75 -15.30 1.42 -13.58
CA GLY A 75 -16.74 1.52 -13.72
C GLY A 75 -17.51 1.82 -12.43
N LEU A 76 -16.83 2.01 -11.28
CA LEU A 76 -17.46 2.54 -10.08
C LEU A 76 -17.48 4.07 -10.13
N PRO A 77 -18.62 4.74 -9.86
CA PRO A 77 -18.62 6.19 -9.62
C PRO A 77 -17.70 6.56 -8.46
N GLU A 78 -17.01 7.70 -8.54
CA GLU A 78 -16.11 8.16 -7.49
C GLU A 78 -16.78 8.28 -6.11
N ASN A 79 -18.06 8.67 -6.08
CA ASN A 79 -18.86 8.78 -4.86
C ASN A 79 -19.51 7.46 -4.43
N HIS A 80 -19.24 6.35 -5.11
CA HIS A 80 -19.71 5.04 -4.67
C HIS A 80 -19.04 4.68 -3.34
N PRO A 81 -19.77 4.16 -2.32
CA PRO A 81 -19.18 3.85 -1.00
C PRO A 81 -17.98 2.91 -1.04
N GLN A 82 -17.86 2.07 -2.08
CA GLN A 82 -16.77 1.12 -2.24
C GLN A 82 -15.69 1.58 -3.26
N SER A 83 -15.79 2.80 -3.80
CA SER A 83 -14.69 3.37 -4.58
C SER A 83 -13.51 3.68 -3.66
N TYR A 84 -12.30 3.64 -4.18
CA TYR A 84 -11.14 3.99 -3.39
C TYR A 84 -11.03 5.51 -3.18
N HIS A 85 -11.65 6.32 -4.04
CA HIS A 85 -11.88 7.74 -3.78
C HIS A 85 -12.66 7.95 -2.48
N SER A 86 -13.81 7.28 -2.31
CA SER A 86 -14.61 7.37 -1.08
C SER A 86 -13.87 6.82 0.13
N PHE A 87 -13.21 5.67 -0.01
CA PHE A 87 -12.42 5.08 1.07
C PHE A 87 -11.35 6.05 1.59
N MET A 88 -10.59 6.66 0.68
CA MET A 88 -9.52 7.58 1.07
C MET A 88 -10.04 8.89 1.63
N ALA A 89 -11.14 9.41 1.10
CA ALA A 89 -11.81 10.58 1.65
C ALA A 89 -12.26 10.34 3.10
N GLU A 90 -12.91 9.21 3.37
CA GLU A 90 -13.44 8.87 4.69
C GLU A 90 -12.35 8.55 5.72
N ASN A 91 -11.30 7.83 5.32
CA ASN A 91 -10.28 7.36 6.25
C ASN A 91 -9.10 8.33 6.45
N LEU A 92 -8.85 9.25 5.50
CA LEU A 92 -7.69 10.13 5.58
C LEU A 92 -7.97 11.56 5.10
N PHE A 93 -8.30 11.78 3.82
CA PHE A 93 -8.19 13.10 3.19
C PHE A 93 -9.16 14.14 3.74
N ASN A 94 -10.36 13.77 4.19
CA ASN A 94 -11.29 14.70 4.82
C ASN A 94 -10.84 15.17 6.22
N HIS A 95 -9.79 14.59 6.77
CA HIS A 95 -9.36 14.80 8.15
C HIS A 95 -7.99 15.44 8.30
N ILE A 96 -7.30 15.72 7.17
CA ILE A 96 -5.95 16.28 7.14
C ILE A 96 -5.88 17.48 6.20
N ASP A 97 -4.76 18.21 6.21
CA ASP A 97 -4.55 19.43 5.41
C ASP A 97 -3.84 19.18 4.07
N CYS A 98 -3.97 18.00 3.48
CA CYS A 98 -3.44 17.73 2.14
C CYS A 98 -4.23 18.54 1.09
N PRO A 99 -3.58 19.38 0.25
CA PRO A 99 -4.26 20.09 -0.82
C PRO A 99 -4.92 19.11 -1.81
N LYS A 100 -6.13 19.42 -2.27
CA LYS A 100 -6.88 18.54 -3.18
C LYS A 100 -6.14 18.31 -4.50
N GLU A 101 -5.46 19.32 -5.01
CA GLU A 101 -4.64 19.25 -6.22
C GLU A 101 -3.43 18.33 -6.09
N ASN A 102 -3.06 17.98 -4.87
CA ASN A 102 -1.96 17.07 -4.56
C ASN A 102 -2.43 15.62 -4.34
N ILE A 103 -3.73 15.35 -4.43
CA ILE A 103 -4.29 14.02 -4.20
C ILE A 103 -4.57 13.38 -5.56
N HIS A 104 -3.83 12.30 -5.88
CA HIS A 104 -3.98 11.58 -7.14
C HIS A 104 -4.49 10.16 -6.88
N ILE A 105 -5.63 9.85 -7.46
CA ILE A 105 -6.24 8.51 -7.48
C ILE A 105 -6.61 8.23 -8.94
N LEU A 106 -6.35 7.02 -9.42
CA LEU A 106 -6.66 6.58 -10.76
C LEU A 106 -8.15 6.77 -11.09
N ASN A 107 -8.45 7.29 -12.27
CA ASN A 107 -9.82 7.48 -12.73
C ASN A 107 -10.34 6.23 -13.45
N GLY A 108 -11.00 5.33 -12.73
CA GLY A 108 -11.63 4.13 -13.28
C GLY A 108 -12.78 4.38 -14.26
N ASN A 109 -13.19 5.65 -14.46
CA ASN A 109 -14.23 6.07 -15.38
C ASN A 109 -13.69 6.90 -16.58
N ALA A 110 -12.37 6.93 -16.76
CA ALA A 110 -11.75 7.60 -17.91
C ALA A 110 -12.24 7.00 -19.23
N LYS A 111 -12.40 7.84 -20.26
CA LYS A 111 -12.82 7.38 -21.61
C LYS A 111 -11.79 6.45 -22.25
N ASP A 112 -10.52 6.70 -21.97
CA ASP A 112 -9.38 5.89 -22.39
C ASP A 112 -8.59 5.49 -21.15
N LEU A 113 -8.77 4.25 -20.72
CA LEU A 113 -8.15 3.72 -19.52
C LEU A 113 -6.64 3.48 -19.69
N GLU A 114 -6.18 3.21 -20.90
CA GLU A 114 -4.76 3.05 -21.18
C GLU A 114 -4.03 4.40 -21.13
N ALA A 115 -4.65 5.43 -21.70
CA ALA A 115 -4.14 6.81 -21.62
C ALA A 115 -4.13 7.30 -20.16
N GLU A 116 -5.15 6.96 -19.36
CA GLU A 116 -5.17 7.26 -17.92
C GLU A 116 -4.01 6.60 -17.18
N CYS A 117 -3.76 5.32 -17.43
CA CYS A 117 -2.63 4.61 -16.83
C CYS A 117 -1.28 5.23 -17.18
N GLN A 118 -1.09 5.62 -18.45
CA GLN A 118 0.13 6.27 -18.90
C GLN A 118 0.28 7.66 -18.27
N HIS A 119 -0.79 8.44 -18.23
CA HIS A 119 -0.81 9.76 -17.58
C HIS A 119 -0.46 9.65 -16.10
N TYR A 120 -0.95 8.64 -15.41
CA TYR A 120 -0.64 8.40 -14.00
C TYR A 120 0.86 8.15 -13.76
N GLU A 121 1.50 7.34 -14.60
CA GLU A 121 2.96 7.13 -14.57
C GLU A 121 3.73 8.42 -14.88
N ASP A 122 3.21 9.23 -15.79
CA ASP A 122 3.83 10.52 -16.14
C ASP A 122 3.74 11.51 -14.96
N MET A 123 2.60 11.58 -14.29
CA MET A 123 2.44 12.41 -13.07
C MET A 123 3.39 11.97 -11.95
N ILE A 124 3.55 10.66 -11.73
CA ILE A 124 4.53 10.14 -10.74
C ILE A 124 5.95 10.59 -11.11
N ARG A 125 6.32 10.51 -12.38
CA ARG A 125 7.65 10.92 -12.85
C ARG A 125 7.86 12.44 -12.72
N GLU A 126 6.85 13.25 -13.05
CA GLU A 126 6.87 14.71 -12.94
C GLU A 126 6.98 15.17 -11.49
N ALA A 127 6.35 14.44 -10.56
CA ALA A 127 6.50 14.66 -9.13
C ALA A 127 7.92 14.30 -8.60
N GLY A 128 8.78 13.72 -9.42
CA GLY A 128 10.14 13.30 -9.06
C GLY A 128 10.22 11.87 -8.51
N GLY A 129 9.23 11.04 -8.79
CA GLY A 129 9.07 9.69 -8.25
C GLY A 129 8.49 9.68 -6.84
N ILE A 130 8.20 8.51 -6.32
CA ILE A 130 7.60 8.33 -4.99
C ILE A 130 8.71 8.21 -3.94
N ASP A 131 8.64 9.02 -2.88
CA ASP A 131 9.61 8.99 -1.78
C ASP A 131 9.35 7.78 -0.86
N LEU A 132 8.07 7.51 -0.52
CA LEU A 132 7.67 6.35 0.27
C LEU A 132 6.40 5.74 -0.31
N PHE A 133 6.45 4.48 -0.72
CA PHE A 133 5.27 3.73 -1.14
C PHE A 133 4.79 2.81 -0.01
N LEU A 134 3.59 3.09 0.49
CA LEU A 134 2.90 2.23 1.46
C LEU A 134 2.09 1.16 0.72
N GLY A 135 2.04 -0.06 1.25
CA GLY A 135 1.26 -1.13 0.68
C GLY A 135 0.77 -2.14 1.70
N GLY A 136 -0.14 -3.00 1.27
CA GLY A 136 -0.49 -4.24 1.94
C GLY A 136 -0.19 -5.42 1.02
N ILE A 137 -0.49 -6.64 1.47
CA ILE A 137 -0.41 -7.83 0.64
C ILE A 137 -1.72 -8.61 0.65
N GLY A 138 -2.05 -9.24 -0.49
CA GLY A 138 -3.08 -10.26 -0.56
C GLY A 138 -2.70 -11.55 0.18
N PRO A 139 -3.65 -12.46 0.45
CA PRO A 139 -3.33 -13.79 0.99
C PRO A 139 -2.44 -14.62 0.06
N ASP A 140 -2.51 -14.36 -1.24
CA ASP A 140 -1.70 -14.92 -2.32
C ASP A 140 -0.41 -14.13 -2.61
N GLY A 141 -0.09 -13.14 -1.77
CA GLY A 141 1.12 -12.34 -1.83
C GLY A 141 1.15 -11.29 -2.93
N HIS A 142 0.00 -10.87 -3.45
CA HIS A 142 -0.03 -9.77 -4.41
C HIS A 142 0.19 -8.40 -3.74
N ILE A 143 0.88 -7.49 -4.43
CA ILE A 143 0.97 -6.06 -4.13
C ILE A 143 0.02 -5.31 -5.07
N ALA A 144 -0.82 -4.39 -4.54
CA ALA A 144 -1.90 -3.75 -5.29
C ALA A 144 -2.75 -4.86 -5.97
N PHE A 145 -3.24 -4.68 -7.17
CA PHE A 145 -3.88 -5.77 -7.93
C PHE A 145 -2.90 -6.54 -8.85
N ASN A 146 -1.62 -6.62 -8.48
CA ASN A 146 -0.65 -7.44 -9.19
C ASN A 146 -0.70 -8.89 -8.74
N GLU A 147 -1.76 -9.59 -9.14
CA GLU A 147 -1.99 -10.99 -8.82
C GLU A 147 -0.88 -11.92 -9.32
N PRO A 148 -0.81 -13.19 -8.84
CA PRO A 148 0.17 -14.17 -9.28
C PRO A 148 0.29 -14.26 -10.80
N GLY A 149 1.52 -14.31 -11.31
CA GLY A 149 1.81 -14.27 -12.74
C GLY A 149 2.03 -12.86 -13.32
N SER A 150 1.80 -11.80 -12.54
CA SER A 150 2.12 -10.43 -12.97
C SER A 150 3.63 -10.23 -13.07
N SER A 151 4.08 -9.56 -14.14
CA SER A 151 5.50 -9.24 -14.29
C SER A 151 6.01 -8.38 -13.13
N LEU A 152 7.16 -8.72 -12.58
CA LEU A 152 7.82 -7.93 -11.53
C LEU A 152 8.34 -6.57 -12.04
N ARG A 153 8.29 -6.33 -13.36
CA ARG A 153 8.60 -5.04 -14.00
C ARG A 153 7.37 -4.34 -14.57
N SER A 154 6.17 -4.81 -14.22
CA SER A 154 4.92 -4.21 -14.70
C SER A 154 4.80 -2.75 -14.27
N ARG A 155 4.12 -1.98 -15.12
CA ARG A 155 3.76 -0.58 -14.88
C ARG A 155 2.25 -0.47 -14.62
N THR A 156 1.78 0.75 -14.38
CA THR A 156 0.35 1.02 -14.21
C THR A 156 -0.44 0.56 -15.43
N ARG A 157 -1.52 -0.19 -15.19
CA ARG A 157 -2.30 -0.82 -16.26
C ARG A 157 -3.68 -1.27 -15.79
N ILE A 158 -4.52 -1.62 -16.76
CA ILE A 158 -5.79 -2.31 -16.51
C ILE A 158 -5.50 -3.76 -16.12
N LYS A 159 -6.15 -4.25 -15.05
CA LYS A 159 -6.11 -5.65 -14.61
C LYS A 159 -7.51 -6.24 -14.52
N THR A 160 -7.66 -7.46 -15.03
CA THR A 160 -8.81 -8.30 -14.73
C THR A 160 -8.60 -8.94 -13.38
N LEU A 161 -9.55 -8.78 -12.47
CA LEU A 161 -9.51 -9.39 -11.14
C LEU A 161 -9.88 -10.87 -11.22
N THR A 162 -9.15 -11.72 -10.50
CA THR A 162 -9.47 -13.15 -10.42
C THR A 162 -10.78 -13.37 -9.65
N SER A 163 -11.37 -14.55 -9.84
CA SER A 163 -12.56 -14.95 -9.08
C SER A 163 -12.29 -14.95 -7.58
N ASP A 164 -11.11 -15.38 -7.14
CA ASP A 164 -10.73 -15.43 -5.72
C ASP A 164 -10.62 -14.01 -5.13
N THR A 165 -10.03 -13.06 -5.87
CA THR A 165 -9.98 -11.65 -5.46
C THR A 165 -11.38 -11.06 -5.37
N ARG A 166 -12.26 -11.34 -6.34
CA ARG A 166 -13.65 -10.87 -6.32
C ARG A 166 -14.43 -11.49 -5.15
N ILE A 167 -14.24 -12.77 -4.85
CA ILE A 167 -14.84 -13.43 -3.69
C ILE A 167 -14.32 -12.78 -2.40
N ALA A 168 -13.01 -12.57 -2.27
CA ALA A 168 -12.42 -11.94 -1.09
C ALA A 168 -12.94 -10.51 -0.86
N ASN A 169 -13.16 -9.74 -1.95
CA ASN A 169 -13.64 -8.37 -1.87
C ASN A 169 -15.18 -8.27 -1.78
N SER A 170 -15.93 -9.36 -2.03
CA SER A 170 -17.39 -9.37 -1.97
C SER A 170 -17.95 -8.91 -0.62
N ARG A 171 -17.20 -9.10 0.46
CA ARG A 171 -17.55 -8.61 1.81
C ARG A 171 -17.84 -7.11 1.86
N PHE A 172 -17.29 -6.34 0.92
CA PHE A 172 -17.54 -4.91 0.76
C PHE A 172 -18.71 -4.62 -0.20
N PHE A 173 -19.24 -5.63 -0.88
CA PHE A 173 -20.29 -5.56 -1.90
C PHE A 173 -21.45 -6.49 -1.55
N ASP A 174 -22.01 -6.34 -0.34
CA ASP A 174 -23.15 -7.14 0.17
C ASP A 174 -22.91 -8.65 0.15
N ASN A 175 -21.66 -9.12 0.23
CA ASN A 175 -21.23 -10.50 0.06
C ASN A 175 -21.57 -11.11 -1.31
N ASP A 176 -21.77 -10.27 -2.35
CA ASP A 176 -22.04 -10.71 -3.71
C ASP A 176 -20.82 -10.48 -4.63
N PRO A 177 -20.08 -11.54 -5.04
CA PRO A 177 -18.95 -11.41 -5.95
C PRO A 177 -19.30 -10.82 -7.31
N ASN A 178 -20.59 -10.88 -7.73
CA ASN A 178 -21.01 -10.33 -9.00
C ASN A 178 -21.13 -8.80 -8.98
N LYS A 179 -21.25 -8.21 -7.79
CA LYS A 179 -21.24 -6.75 -7.59
C LYS A 179 -19.83 -6.18 -7.59
N VAL A 180 -18.81 -7.00 -7.36
CA VAL A 180 -17.40 -6.57 -7.41
C VAL A 180 -17.03 -6.33 -8.87
N PRO A 181 -16.45 -5.16 -9.23
CA PRO A 181 -15.99 -4.88 -10.58
C PRO A 181 -15.03 -5.95 -11.10
N VAL A 182 -15.12 -6.26 -12.40
CA VAL A 182 -14.25 -7.26 -13.04
C VAL A 182 -12.86 -6.70 -13.30
N HIS A 183 -12.75 -5.38 -13.49
CA HIS A 183 -11.51 -4.70 -13.84
C HIS A 183 -11.13 -3.65 -12.80
N ALA A 184 -9.84 -3.43 -12.64
CA ALA A 184 -9.27 -2.34 -11.88
C ALA A 184 -8.12 -1.71 -12.66
N LEU A 185 -7.83 -0.43 -12.40
CA LEU A 185 -6.57 0.21 -12.72
C LEU A 185 -5.64 0.00 -11.54
N THR A 186 -4.40 -0.39 -11.78
CA THR A 186 -3.45 -0.68 -10.70
C THR A 186 -2.03 -0.28 -11.10
N VAL A 187 -1.29 0.32 -10.17
CA VAL A 187 0.16 0.48 -10.35
C VAL A 187 0.81 -0.89 -10.51
N GLY A 188 1.87 -0.94 -11.30
CA GLY A 188 2.64 -2.15 -11.50
C GLY A 188 3.59 -2.45 -10.32
N VAL A 189 4.09 -3.69 -10.26
CA VAL A 189 5.15 -4.06 -9.30
C VAL A 189 6.38 -3.16 -9.51
N GLY A 190 6.79 -2.95 -10.78
CA GLY A 190 7.90 -2.07 -11.12
C GLY A 190 7.67 -0.63 -10.65
N THR A 191 6.44 -0.11 -10.77
CA THR A 191 6.09 1.24 -10.30
C THR A 191 6.28 1.37 -8.78
N VAL A 192 5.86 0.34 -8.01
CA VAL A 192 6.08 0.31 -6.55
C VAL A 192 7.56 0.20 -6.23
N MET A 193 8.29 -0.66 -6.93
CA MET A 193 9.72 -0.92 -6.70
C MET A 193 10.64 0.25 -7.11
N ASP A 194 10.16 1.20 -7.91
CA ASP A 194 10.89 2.42 -8.26
C ASP A 194 10.83 3.49 -7.16
N ALA A 195 9.99 3.32 -6.14
CA ALA A 195 9.95 4.23 -4.99
C ALA A 195 11.28 4.20 -4.22
N LYS A 196 11.63 5.31 -3.54
CA LYS A 196 12.88 5.35 -2.74
C LYS A 196 12.81 4.46 -1.52
N GLU A 197 11.64 4.38 -0.89
CA GLU A 197 11.35 3.48 0.22
C GLU A 197 10.01 2.78 -0.02
N VAL A 198 9.90 1.52 0.37
CA VAL A 198 8.64 0.75 0.32
C VAL A 198 8.36 0.18 1.70
N LEU A 199 7.16 0.47 2.24
CA LEU A 199 6.70 -0.05 3.52
C LEU A 199 5.42 -0.85 3.34
N ILE A 200 5.47 -2.14 3.64
CA ILE A 200 4.35 -3.08 3.50
C ILE A 200 3.79 -3.45 4.88
N LEU A 201 2.49 -3.24 5.06
CA LEU A 201 1.75 -3.58 6.27
C LEU A 201 1.13 -4.97 6.14
N VAL A 202 1.43 -5.87 7.08
CA VAL A 202 0.95 -7.25 7.05
C VAL A 202 0.30 -7.61 8.38
N LYS A 203 -1.03 -7.81 8.38
CA LYS A 203 -1.77 -8.17 9.59
C LYS A 203 -2.50 -9.49 9.47
N GLY A 204 -2.42 -10.27 10.54
CA GLY A 204 -3.25 -11.46 10.74
C GLY A 204 -2.69 -12.74 10.11
N HIS A 205 -3.08 -13.85 10.73
CA HIS A 205 -2.65 -15.20 10.36
C HIS A 205 -2.91 -15.56 8.88
N ASN A 206 -3.98 -15.04 8.29
CA ASN A 206 -4.31 -15.29 6.88
C ASN A 206 -3.28 -14.73 5.88
N LYS A 207 -2.30 -13.95 6.35
CA LYS A 207 -1.18 -13.44 5.56
C LYS A 207 0.15 -14.17 5.83
N ALA A 208 0.15 -15.14 6.74
CA ALA A 208 1.38 -15.79 7.18
C ALA A 208 2.14 -16.50 6.05
N GLU A 209 1.43 -17.16 5.12
CA GLU A 209 2.08 -17.80 3.96
C GLU A 209 2.66 -16.77 2.99
N ALA A 210 1.95 -15.70 2.74
CA ALA A 210 2.42 -14.58 1.91
C ALA A 210 3.65 -13.88 2.53
N LEU A 211 3.64 -13.68 3.85
CA LEU A 211 4.78 -13.12 4.58
C LEU A 211 6.00 -14.06 4.49
N ARG A 212 5.82 -15.38 4.69
CA ARG A 212 6.89 -16.35 4.53
C ARG A 212 7.48 -16.31 3.13
N ALA A 213 6.63 -16.28 2.11
CA ALA A 213 7.07 -16.18 0.71
C ALA A 213 7.83 -14.89 0.42
N ALA A 214 7.41 -13.76 1.04
CA ALA A 214 8.07 -12.47 0.90
C ALA A 214 9.47 -12.44 1.53
N VAL A 215 9.66 -13.11 2.68
CA VAL A 215 10.88 -13.00 3.51
C VAL A 215 11.86 -14.13 3.24
N GLU A 216 11.36 -15.38 3.15
CA GLU A 216 12.16 -16.59 3.04
C GLU A 216 12.13 -17.24 1.66
N GLY A 217 11.12 -16.88 0.84
CA GLY A 217 10.92 -17.50 -0.47
C GLY A 217 11.86 -16.99 -1.54
N ALA A 218 11.88 -17.65 -2.67
CA ALA A 218 12.56 -17.17 -3.87
C ALA A 218 11.80 -15.99 -4.49
N ILE A 219 12.53 -15.09 -5.17
CA ILE A 219 11.92 -14.00 -5.95
C ILE A 219 11.20 -14.62 -7.14
N THR A 220 9.91 -14.43 -7.21
CA THR A 220 9.06 -15.04 -8.24
C THR A 220 7.78 -14.23 -8.47
N GLN A 221 7.32 -14.19 -9.71
CA GLN A 221 6.03 -13.60 -10.06
C GLN A 221 4.82 -14.34 -9.48
N LYS A 222 5.01 -15.55 -8.91
CA LYS A 222 3.96 -16.27 -8.20
C LYS A 222 3.57 -15.55 -6.90
N TRP A 223 4.55 -14.90 -6.27
CA TRP A 223 4.41 -14.08 -5.08
C TRP A 223 4.99 -12.70 -5.40
N THR A 224 4.18 -11.78 -5.94
CA THR A 224 4.70 -10.51 -6.44
C THR A 224 5.34 -9.66 -5.34
N ILE A 225 4.91 -9.83 -4.08
CA ILE A 225 5.57 -9.25 -2.90
C ILE A 225 7.05 -9.65 -2.79
N SER A 226 7.45 -10.83 -3.29
CA SER A 226 8.84 -11.29 -3.22
C SER A 226 9.83 -10.37 -3.94
N ALA A 227 9.35 -9.51 -4.86
CA ALA A 227 10.15 -8.47 -5.48
C ALA A 227 10.77 -7.50 -4.45
N LEU A 228 10.14 -7.33 -3.28
CA LEU A 228 10.66 -6.45 -2.22
C LEU A 228 12.04 -6.88 -1.70
N GLN A 229 12.42 -8.14 -1.87
CA GLN A 229 13.77 -8.63 -1.54
C GLN A 229 14.88 -7.94 -2.36
N MET A 230 14.55 -7.41 -3.54
CA MET A 230 15.49 -6.65 -4.39
C MET A 230 15.50 -5.15 -4.07
N HIS A 231 14.58 -4.66 -3.24
CA HIS A 231 14.48 -3.25 -2.93
C HIS A 231 15.51 -2.87 -1.86
N GLU A 232 16.30 -1.82 -2.12
CA GLU A 232 17.35 -1.36 -1.21
C GLU A 232 16.77 -0.95 0.17
N HIS A 233 15.65 -0.25 0.16
CA HIS A 233 14.97 0.25 1.36
C HIS A 233 13.56 -0.35 1.52
N GLY A 234 13.44 -1.66 1.32
CA GLY A 234 12.20 -2.40 1.54
C GLY A 234 11.99 -2.73 3.01
N ILE A 235 10.79 -2.44 3.53
CA ILE A 235 10.40 -2.67 4.93
C ILE A 235 9.07 -3.42 4.94
N ILE A 236 8.98 -4.43 5.79
CA ILE A 236 7.70 -5.05 6.16
C ILE A 236 7.48 -4.79 7.65
N VAL A 237 6.30 -4.28 8.01
CA VAL A 237 5.83 -4.26 9.39
C VAL A 237 4.66 -5.22 9.53
N CYS A 238 4.74 -6.17 10.47
CA CYS A 238 3.72 -7.18 10.66
C CYS A 238 3.34 -7.33 12.15
N ASP A 239 2.17 -7.94 12.40
CA ASP A 239 1.82 -8.39 13.74
C ASP A 239 2.32 -9.83 13.98
N GLU A 240 2.40 -10.25 15.25
CA GLU A 240 2.86 -11.59 15.62
C GLU A 240 2.08 -12.70 14.90
N SER A 241 0.77 -12.55 14.72
CA SER A 241 -0.06 -13.58 14.07
C SER A 241 0.26 -13.79 12.59
N ALA A 242 0.82 -12.79 11.92
CA ALA A 242 1.29 -12.93 10.55
C ALA A 242 2.60 -13.73 10.45
N THR A 243 3.34 -13.94 11.55
CA THR A 243 4.64 -14.63 11.54
C THR A 243 4.53 -16.15 11.64
N ASP A 244 3.34 -16.71 11.84
CA ASP A 244 3.11 -18.14 12.15
C ASP A 244 3.73 -19.15 11.17
N LYS A 245 4.10 -18.71 9.97
CA LYS A 245 4.74 -19.55 8.94
C LYS A 245 6.23 -19.28 8.74
N LEU A 246 6.79 -18.28 9.42
CA LEU A 246 8.23 -18.03 9.39
C LEU A 246 8.97 -19.16 10.15
N THR A 247 10.19 -19.44 9.74
CA THR A 247 11.08 -20.30 10.54
C THR A 247 11.43 -19.59 11.85
N VAL A 248 11.65 -20.36 12.90
CA VAL A 248 12.06 -19.85 14.22
C VAL A 248 13.37 -19.04 14.10
N GLU A 249 14.24 -19.44 13.21
CA GLU A 249 15.52 -18.77 12.95
C GLU A 249 15.27 -17.35 12.37
N THR A 250 14.46 -17.24 11.32
CA THR A 250 14.10 -15.96 10.71
C THR A 250 13.41 -15.04 11.71
N TYR A 251 12.43 -15.56 12.46
CA TYR A 251 11.74 -14.79 13.47
C TYR A 251 12.69 -14.23 14.53
N LYS A 252 13.55 -15.06 15.13
CA LYS A 252 14.53 -14.63 16.13
C LYS A 252 15.54 -13.62 15.58
N TYR A 253 16.00 -13.83 14.34
CA TYR A 253 16.92 -12.93 13.69
C TYR A 253 16.37 -11.51 13.61
N PHE A 254 15.15 -11.35 13.06
CA PHE A 254 14.56 -10.02 12.91
C PHE A 254 14.14 -9.41 14.25
N LYS A 255 13.67 -10.20 15.22
CA LYS A 255 13.40 -9.67 16.58
C LYS A 255 14.67 -9.16 17.27
N ASP A 256 15.81 -9.74 16.98
CA ASP A 256 17.09 -9.30 17.57
C ASP A 256 17.64 -8.03 16.90
N ILE A 257 17.75 -8.02 15.57
CA ILE A 257 18.34 -6.89 14.84
C ILE A 257 17.47 -5.63 14.82
N GLU A 258 16.15 -5.78 14.95
CA GLU A 258 15.20 -4.65 14.96
C GLU A 258 14.78 -4.21 16.37
N LYS A 259 15.38 -4.78 17.40
CA LYS A 259 15.03 -4.54 18.82
C LYS A 259 15.02 -3.06 19.23
N GLU A 260 15.90 -2.26 18.65
CA GLU A 260 15.99 -0.82 18.95
C GLU A 260 15.05 0.03 18.06
N ASN A 261 14.35 -0.60 17.10
CA ASN A 261 13.44 0.05 16.16
C ASN A 261 11.94 -0.24 16.43
N LEU A 262 11.64 -0.91 17.54
CA LEU A 262 10.28 -1.25 17.97
C LEU A 262 9.62 -0.15 18.78
#